data_8ebb3c75cfb4c05dc82dc6516be9b075
#
_entry.id   8ebb3c75cfb4c05dc82dc6516be9b075
#
_cell.length_a   1.000
_cell.length_b   1.000
_cell.length_c   1.000
_cell.angle_alpha   90.00
_cell.angle_beta   90.00
_cell.angle_gamma   90.00
#
_symmetry.space_group_name_H-M   'P 1'
#
loop_
_entity.id
_entity.type
_entity.pdbx_description
1 polymer ?
#
loop_
_entity_poly.entity_id
_entity_poly.type
_entity_poly.pdbx_seq_one_letter_code
_entity_poly.pdbx_strand_id
1 'polypeptide(L)'
;MYFKRKIDEFLADWKNNHSRKPLIIKGARQIGKTESILHFAHENYENVVYINFVLDKKYTTIVNDGYDVETVVKNITLINPSTKFIPDKTLIVFDEIQEYPDIATTLKPFNLYGKYDVICSGSMLGINYKKIHSNSVGSKTAYEMFSMDFEEFLWAKGYEDTAINSILEHMISLTPFSETEVSVYKSLFLDYCVLGGMPDVIKGYIKTGTFSQSLEIQGQIRLDYEEDVRKYAEGLDQAKIISVYRSIPAQLAKENKKFQFSIIDKKARSREYTGCIEWLIDAGVVTECNCLNYPELPLKGNVDNSKYKLYYPDTGLLISALDEEAQEDLRVNKNLGVYKGALYENFVAEAFVKQGLGLFYYKKDNSTLEEDFFVRSKNELIPVEVKSNKDSSKSLTALIKSDRYADIKHGIKLGDFNVGVANNIYTFPYFCAFMLKAYLQKWD
;
A
#
# COMPACT_ATOMS: atom_id res chain seq x y z
N MET A 1 -4.37 4.62 21.82
CA MET A 1 -5.10 5.51 20.88
C MET A 1 -5.22 4.74 19.58
N TYR A 2 -6.42 4.37 19.18
CA TYR A 2 -6.74 3.73 17.93
C TYR A 2 -7.10 4.79 16.89
N PHE A 3 -6.69 4.61 15.63
CA PHE A 3 -7.12 5.45 14.53
C PHE A 3 -8.14 4.70 13.68
N LYS A 4 -9.20 5.39 13.24
CA LYS A 4 -10.17 4.86 12.26
C LYS A 4 -9.43 4.43 10.99
N ARG A 5 -9.70 3.21 10.52
CA ARG A 5 -9.07 2.61 9.35
C ARG A 5 -10.13 2.10 8.36
N LYS A 6 -9.81 2.06 7.10
CA LYS A 6 -10.69 1.47 6.05
C LYS A 6 -10.98 -0.01 6.30
N ILE A 7 -10.06 -0.72 6.96
CA ILE A 7 -10.30 -2.11 7.35
C ILE A 7 -11.44 -2.26 8.35
N ASP A 8 -11.78 -1.25 9.14
CA ASP A 8 -12.85 -1.32 10.14
C ASP A 8 -14.20 -1.58 9.48
N GLU A 9 -14.50 -0.88 8.39
CA GLU A 9 -15.69 -1.08 7.58
C GLU A 9 -15.70 -2.48 6.96
N PHE A 10 -14.57 -2.88 6.37
CA PHE A 10 -14.43 -4.23 5.80
C PHE A 10 -14.68 -5.34 6.85
N LEU A 11 -14.15 -5.20 8.06
CA LEU A 11 -14.34 -6.17 9.15
C LEU A 11 -15.79 -6.21 9.63
N ALA A 12 -16.48 -5.05 9.68
CA ALA A 12 -17.90 -5.00 9.99
C ALA A 12 -18.73 -5.70 8.92
N ASP A 13 -18.47 -5.46 7.64
CA ASP A 13 -19.13 -6.12 6.52
C ASP A 13 -18.85 -7.62 6.50
N TRP A 14 -17.61 -8.02 6.75
CA TRP A 14 -17.21 -9.41 6.85
C TRP A 14 -17.99 -10.13 7.96
N LYS A 15 -18.12 -9.54 9.14
CA LYS A 15 -18.87 -10.13 10.25
C LYS A 15 -20.37 -10.26 9.93
N ASN A 16 -20.95 -9.29 9.26
CA ASN A 16 -22.38 -9.27 8.89
C ASN A 16 -22.70 -10.26 7.76
N ASN A 17 -21.70 -10.77 7.04
CA ASN A 17 -21.91 -11.76 5.99
C ASN A 17 -22.12 -13.15 6.60
N HIS A 18 -23.34 -13.67 6.48
CA HIS A 18 -23.69 -15.01 6.98
C HIS A 18 -22.87 -16.16 6.36
N SER A 19 -22.30 -15.95 5.17
CA SER A 19 -21.43 -16.93 4.48
C SER A 19 -19.95 -16.57 4.61
N ARG A 20 -19.57 -15.78 5.64
CA ARG A 20 -18.18 -15.39 5.88
C ARG A 20 -17.28 -16.59 6.07
N LYS A 21 -16.11 -16.49 5.50
CA LYS A 21 -15.05 -17.49 5.63
C LYS A 21 -13.97 -16.97 6.58
N PRO A 22 -13.14 -17.85 7.16
CA PRO A 22 -11.94 -17.42 7.86
C PRO A 22 -11.16 -16.36 7.06
N LEU A 23 -10.69 -15.33 7.75
CA LEU A 23 -10.06 -14.17 7.14
C LEU A 23 -8.55 -14.21 7.34
N ILE A 24 -7.79 -13.90 6.30
CA ILE A 24 -6.35 -13.62 6.41
C ILE A 24 -6.10 -12.16 6.08
N ILE A 25 -5.56 -11.41 7.03
CA ILE A 25 -5.13 -10.03 6.85
C ILE A 25 -3.63 -10.02 6.60
N LYS A 26 -3.25 -9.60 5.39
CA LYS A 26 -1.86 -9.52 4.94
C LYS A 26 -1.43 -8.05 4.83
N GLY A 27 -0.16 -7.80 4.90
CA GLY A 27 0.42 -6.48 4.65
C GLY A 27 1.79 -6.34 5.27
N ALA A 28 2.49 -5.26 4.98
CA ALA A 28 3.80 -4.97 5.52
C ALA A 28 3.80 -4.97 7.07
N ARG A 29 4.98 -5.00 7.67
CA ARG A 29 5.10 -4.86 9.13
C ARG A 29 4.77 -3.45 9.57
N GLN A 30 4.34 -3.31 10.83
CA GLN A 30 4.10 -2.03 11.53
C GLN A 30 3.00 -1.14 10.91
N ILE A 31 2.13 -1.69 10.05
CA ILE A 31 0.99 -0.97 9.46
C ILE A 31 -0.29 -1.02 10.32
N GLY A 32 -0.25 -1.65 11.51
CA GLY A 32 -1.35 -1.67 12.47
C GLY A 32 -2.31 -2.86 12.35
N LYS A 33 -1.94 -3.97 11.68
CA LYS A 33 -2.80 -5.17 11.51
C LYS A 33 -3.36 -5.69 12.85
N THR A 34 -2.48 -5.99 13.78
CA THR A 34 -2.84 -6.54 15.09
C THR A 34 -3.73 -5.58 15.87
N GLU A 35 -3.42 -4.26 15.86
CA GLU A 35 -4.21 -3.25 16.56
C GLU A 35 -5.63 -3.16 16.00
N SER A 36 -5.81 -3.17 14.67
CA SER A 36 -7.13 -3.17 14.03
C SER A 36 -7.93 -4.44 14.33
N ILE A 37 -7.29 -5.61 14.28
CA ILE A 37 -7.95 -6.89 14.59
C ILE A 37 -8.42 -6.91 16.04
N LEU A 38 -7.56 -6.52 16.98
CA LEU A 38 -7.89 -6.55 18.41
C LEU A 38 -8.96 -5.51 18.77
N HIS A 39 -8.90 -4.31 18.16
CA HIS A 39 -9.96 -3.31 18.31
C HIS A 39 -11.31 -3.86 17.84
N PHE A 40 -11.38 -4.38 16.64
CA PHE A 40 -12.59 -5.03 16.13
C PHE A 40 -13.06 -6.20 17.00
N ALA A 41 -12.14 -7.04 17.46
CA ALA A 41 -12.44 -8.20 18.28
C ALA A 41 -13.11 -7.79 19.58
N HIS A 42 -12.57 -6.81 20.29
CA HIS A 42 -13.10 -6.35 21.57
C HIS A 42 -14.48 -5.68 21.47
N GLU A 43 -14.75 -5.02 20.36
CA GLU A 43 -16.07 -4.37 20.17
C GLU A 43 -17.15 -5.35 19.70
N ASN A 44 -16.76 -6.47 19.09
CA ASN A 44 -17.70 -7.30 18.35
C ASN A 44 -17.88 -8.73 18.88
N TYR A 45 -17.05 -9.19 19.83
CA TYR A 45 -17.12 -10.58 20.34
C TYR A 45 -17.11 -10.61 21.87
N GLU A 46 -17.91 -11.52 22.46
CA GLU A 46 -17.93 -11.74 23.91
C GLU A 46 -16.65 -12.42 24.39
N ASN A 47 -15.99 -13.19 23.52
CA ASN A 47 -14.78 -13.92 23.85
C ASN A 47 -13.78 -13.87 22.69
N VAL A 48 -12.52 -13.61 23.02
CA VAL A 48 -11.43 -13.51 22.06
C VAL A 48 -10.29 -14.43 22.49
N VAL A 49 -9.91 -15.35 21.62
CA VAL A 49 -8.73 -16.22 21.79
C VAL A 49 -7.63 -15.69 20.90
N TYR A 50 -6.70 -14.94 21.49
CA TYR A 50 -5.57 -14.35 20.78
C TYR A 50 -4.31 -15.16 21.00
N ILE A 51 -3.66 -15.59 19.92
CA ILE A 51 -2.40 -16.33 19.92
C ILE A 51 -1.43 -15.67 18.93
N ASN A 52 -0.29 -15.20 19.45
CA ASN A 52 0.79 -14.63 18.66
C ASN A 52 1.96 -15.62 18.58
N PHE A 53 2.25 -16.14 17.39
CA PHE A 53 3.26 -17.20 17.23
C PHE A 53 4.72 -16.72 17.36
N VAL A 54 4.97 -15.41 17.39
CA VAL A 54 6.28 -14.83 17.75
C VAL A 54 6.48 -14.89 19.26
N LEU A 55 5.48 -14.45 20.03
CA LEU A 55 5.55 -14.28 21.47
C LEU A 55 5.27 -15.59 22.22
N ASP A 56 4.33 -16.38 21.71
CA ASP A 56 3.80 -17.55 22.38
C ASP A 56 4.22 -18.86 21.69
N LYS A 57 5.51 -19.12 21.64
CA LYS A 57 6.11 -20.32 21.00
C LYS A 57 5.50 -21.65 21.44
N LYS A 58 4.94 -21.74 22.66
CA LYS A 58 4.27 -22.94 23.16
C LYS A 58 3.09 -23.41 22.29
N TYR A 59 2.47 -22.48 21.53
CA TYR A 59 1.35 -22.84 20.63
C TYR A 59 1.79 -23.35 19.25
N THR A 60 3.08 -23.41 18.94
CA THR A 60 3.56 -23.97 17.65
C THR A 60 3.43 -25.50 17.55
N THR A 61 2.72 -26.14 18.47
CA THR A 61 2.44 -27.57 18.49
C THR A 61 0.95 -27.90 18.35
N ILE A 62 0.07 -26.91 18.30
CA ILE A 62 -1.39 -27.11 18.39
C ILE A 62 -2.00 -27.89 17.22
N VAL A 63 -1.31 -28.04 16.10
CA VAL A 63 -1.77 -28.83 14.94
C VAL A 63 -0.96 -30.14 14.74
N ASN A 64 -0.04 -30.48 15.65
CA ASN A 64 0.79 -31.68 15.49
C ASN A 64 -0.02 -32.99 15.50
N ASP A 65 -1.14 -33.01 16.22
CA ASP A 65 -2.02 -34.19 16.34
C ASP A 65 -3.14 -34.18 15.28
N GLY A 66 -3.32 -33.11 14.52
CA GLY A 66 -4.35 -32.97 13.50
C GLY A 66 -4.75 -31.52 13.27
N TYR A 67 -5.44 -31.31 12.13
CA TYR A 67 -5.88 -29.97 11.69
C TYR A 67 -7.37 -29.74 11.94
N ASP A 68 -8.10 -30.70 12.49
CA ASP A 68 -9.52 -30.53 12.81
C ASP A 68 -9.71 -29.59 14.00
N VAL A 69 -10.90 -28.97 14.05
CA VAL A 69 -11.21 -27.92 15.03
C VAL A 69 -11.16 -28.44 16.47
N GLU A 70 -11.65 -29.66 16.68
CA GLU A 70 -11.72 -30.27 18.02
C GLU A 70 -10.32 -30.51 18.58
N THR A 71 -9.40 -31.02 17.76
CA THR A 71 -7.98 -31.19 18.11
C THR A 71 -7.31 -29.88 18.42
N VAL A 72 -7.49 -28.86 17.57
CA VAL A 72 -6.89 -27.52 17.78
C VAL A 72 -7.40 -26.87 19.07
N VAL A 73 -8.72 -26.86 19.29
CA VAL A 73 -9.36 -26.32 20.49
C VAL A 73 -8.89 -27.04 21.76
N LYS A 74 -8.85 -28.39 21.72
CA LYS A 74 -8.32 -29.21 22.81
C LYS A 74 -6.88 -28.83 23.14
N ASN A 75 -6.00 -28.78 22.14
CA ASN A 75 -4.58 -28.49 22.36
C ASN A 75 -4.35 -27.07 22.90
N ILE A 76 -5.11 -26.06 22.42
CA ILE A 76 -5.07 -24.70 22.99
C ILE A 76 -5.50 -24.73 24.47
N THR A 77 -6.58 -25.43 24.81
CA THR A 77 -7.10 -25.54 26.17
C THR A 77 -6.12 -26.30 27.08
N LEU A 78 -5.45 -27.34 26.57
CA LEU A 78 -4.41 -28.05 27.35
C LEU A 78 -3.21 -27.16 27.67
N ILE A 79 -2.80 -26.29 26.72
CA ILE A 79 -1.70 -25.36 26.93
C ILE A 79 -2.10 -24.24 27.89
N ASN A 80 -3.35 -23.77 27.81
CA ASN A 80 -3.90 -22.75 28.70
C ASN A 80 -5.33 -23.11 29.13
N PRO A 81 -5.51 -23.76 30.30
CA PRO A 81 -6.82 -24.20 30.77
C PRO A 81 -7.84 -23.08 31.06
N SER A 82 -7.37 -21.82 31.14
CA SER A 82 -8.29 -20.67 31.30
C SER A 82 -8.96 -20.23 30.01
N THR A 83 -8.48 -20.73 28.86
CA THR A 83 -9.03 -20.39 27.55
C THR A 83 -10.42 -21.00 27.37
N LYS A 84 -11.40 -20.16 27.02
CA LYS A 84 -12.78 -20.58 26.79
C LYS A 84 -13.10 -20.48 25.32
N PHE A 85 -13.95 -21.38 24.83
CA PHE A 85 -14.47 -21.38 23.47
C PHE A 85 -16.00 -21.43 23.55
N ILE A 86 -16.65 -20.34 23.17
CA ILE A 86 -18.11 -20.21 23.19
C ILE A 86 -18.57 -20.21 21.75
N PRO A 87 -19.37 -21.22 21.30
CA PRO A 87 -19.89 -21.27 19.94
C PRO A 87 -20.59 -19.95 19.56
N ASP A 88 -20.37 -19.48 18.34
CA ASP A 88 -20.93 -18.27 17.74
C ASP A 88 -20.55 -16.94 18.42
N LYS A 89 -19.76 -16.98 19.53
CA LYS A 89 -19.37 -15.82 20.32
C LYS A 89 -17.86 -15.63 20.45
N THR A 90 -17.08 -16.59 19.99
CA THR A 90 -15.61 -16.56 20.06
C THR A 90 -15.01 -16.19 18.72
N LEU A 91 -14.16 -15.17 18.73
CA LEU A 91 -13.20 -14.93 17.67
C LEU A 91 -11.85 -15.55 18.05
N ILE A 92 -11.30 -16.36 17.17
CA ILE A 92 -9.95 -16.88 17.29
C ILE A 92 -9.04 -16.02 16.38
N VAL A 93 -7.99 -15.45 16.97
CA VAL A 93 -7.00 -14.64 16.26
C VAL A 93 -5.66 -15.36 16.28
N PHE A 94 -5.19 -15.78 15.12
CA PHE A 94 -3.85 -16.32 14.91
C PHE A 94 -2.96 -15.23 14.30
N ASP A 95 -2.11 -14.66 15.13
CA ASP A 95 -1.25 -13.54 14.73
C ASP A 95 0.17 -14.01 14.40
N GLU A 96 0.81 -13.35 13.43
CA GLU A 96 2.16 -13.66 12.94
C GLU A 96 2.29 -15.10 12.40
N ILE A 97 1.31 -15.51 11.56
CA ILE A 97 1.22 -16.90 11.04
C ILE A 97 2.43 -17.32 10.19
N GLN A 98 3.29 -16.41 9.74
CA GLN A 98 4.53 -16.77 9.05
C GLN A 98 5.52 -17.50 9.95
N GLU A 99 5.41 -17.36 11.27
CA GLU A 99 6.24 -18.11 12.24
C GLU A 99 5.72 -19.53 12.48
N TYR A 100 4.45 -19.80 12.09
CA TYR A 100 3.83 -21.13 12.16
C TYR A 100 2.85 -21.32 10.98
N PRO A 101 3.38 -21.49 9.73
CA PRO A 101 2.56 -21.52 8.51
C PRO A 101 1.54 -22.64 8.46
N ASP A 102 1.78 -23.78 9.12
CA ASP A 102 0.88 -24.95 9.14
C ASP A 102 -0.50 -24.64 9.72
N ILE A 103 -0.62 -23.60 10.56
CA ILE A 103 -1.91 -23.16 11.09
C ILE A 103 -2.89 -22.77 9.96
N ALA A 104 -2.42 -22.30 8.82
CA ALA A 104 -3.26 -21.96 7.68
C ALA A 104 -4.01 -23.18 7.10
N THR A 105 -3.55 -24.40 7.36
CA THR A 105 -4.24 -25.65 6.97
C THR A 105 -5.55 -25.82 7.74
N THR A 106 -5.66 -25.30 8.96
CA THR A 106 -6.86 -25.39 9.79
C THR A 106 -8.04 -24.54 9.31
N LEU A 107 -7.78 -23.54 8.44
CA LEU A 107 -8.82 -22.61 7.99
C LEU A 107 -9.97 -23.31 7.26
N LYS A 108 -9.69 -24.37 6.49
CA LYS A 108 -10.74 -25.16 5.84
C LYS A 108 -11.59 -25.92 6.86
N PRO A 109 -11.04 -26.68 7.81
CA PRO A 109 -11.78 -27.25 8.94
C PRO A 109 -12.62 -26.21 9.70
N PHE A 110 -12.07 -25.06 10.07
CA PHE A 110 -12.83 -24.01 10.74
C PHE A 110 -13.99 -23.47 9.90
N ASN A 111 -13.79 -23.27 8.58
CA ASN A 111 -14.85 -22.84 7.67
C ASN A 111 -16.00 -23.86 7.60
N LEU A 112 -15.69 -25.16 7.60
CA LEU A 112 -16.70 -26.23 7.57
C LEU A 112 -17.41 -26.40 8.91
N TYR A 113 -16.69 -26.20 10.01
CA TYR A 113 -17.24 -26.32 11.36
C TYR A 113 -18.22 -25.20 11.71
N GLY A 114 -17.92 -23.96 11.29
CA GLY A 114 -18.82 -22.81 11.30
C GLY A 114 -19.19 -22.22 12.67
N LYS A 115 -18.67 -22.77 13.80
CA LYS A 115 -19.03 -22.29 15.15
C LYS A 115 -18.07 -21.23 15.73
N TYR A 116 -16.93 -21.01 15.10
CA TYR A 116 -15.94 -20.03 15.53
C TYR A 116 -15.50 -19.20 14.33
N ASP A 117 -15.46 -17.89 14.52
CA ASP A 117 -14.82 -17.01 13.57
C ASP A 117 -13.32 -17.04 13.74
N VAL A 118 -12.58 -16.99 12.63
CA VAL A 118 -11.11 -17.02 12.65
C VAL A 118 -10.56 -15.90 11.80
N ILE A 119 -9.65 -15.10 12.40
CA ILE A 119 -8.84 -14.11 11.70
C ILE A 119 -7.37 -14.49 11.88
N CYS A 120 -6.65 -14.60 10.78
CA CYS A 120 -5.21 -14.73 10.78
C CYS A 120 -4.57 -13.41 10.36
N SER A 121 -3.46 -13.05 10.97
CA SER A 121 -2.61 -11.98 10.45
C SER A 121 -1.19 -12.45 10.21
N GLY A 122 -0.53 -11.84 9.25
CA GLY A 122 0.86 -12.13 8.98
C GLY A 122 1.51 -11.08 8.08
N SER A 123 2.82 -10.92 8.23
CA SER A 123 3.58 -10.10 7.30
C SER A 123 3.71 -10.82 5.95
N MET A 124 3.70 -10.07 4.85
CA MET A 124 3.91 -10.63 3.51
C MET A 124 5.30 -11.29 3.39
N LEU A 125 6.27 -10.79 4.16
CA LEU A 125 7.67 -11.21 4.19
C LEU A 125 7.90 -12.69 4.51
N GLY A 126 7.05 -13.32 5.30
CA GLY A 126 7.32 -14.66 5.84
C GLY A 126 6.33 -15.74 5.43
N ILE A 127 5.29 -15.43 4.67
CA ILE A 127 4.31 -16.44 4.26
C ILE A 127 4.88 -17.28 3.12
N ASN A 128 5.73 -18.24 3.47
CA ASN A 128 6.24 -19.21 2.52
C ASN A 128 5.16 -20.29 2.25
N TYR A 129 4.33 -20.05 1.24
CA TYR A 129 3.28 -20.99 0.83
C TYR A 129 3.79 -22.39 0.47
N LYS A 130 5.08 -22.57 0.20
CA LYS A 130 5.69 -23.89 -0.06
C LYS A 130 5.78 -24.76 1.20
N LYS A 131 5.73 -24.14 2.39
CA LYS A 131 5.78 -24.85 3.69
C LYS A 131 4.40 -25.18 4.25
N ILE A 132 3.31 -24.81 3.58
CA ILE A 132 1.94 -25.05 4.05
C ILE A 132 1.42 -26.34 3.42
N HIS A 133 1.00 -27.32 4.24
CA HIS A 133 0.45 -28.61 3.78
C HIS A 133 -0.78 -28.45 2.89
N SER A 134 -1.68 -27.51 3.22
CA SER A 134 -2.83 -27.18 2.40
C SER A 134 -3.15 -25.68 2.50
N ASN A 135 -3.18 -25.01 1.35
CA ASN A 135 -3.43 -23.56 1.30
C ASN A 135 -4.93 -23.19 1.46
N SER A 136 -5.79 -24.10 1.92
CA SER A 136 -7.24 -23.88 2.16
C SER A 136 -7.93 -23.09 1.03
N VAL A 137 -7.61 -23.42 -0.22
CA VAL A 137 -8.15 -22.73 -1.41
C VAL A 137 -9.67 -22.77 -1.39
N GLY A 138 -10.32 -21.64 -1.65
CA GLY A 138 -11.77 -21.51 -1.65
C GLY A 138 -12.44 -21.44 -0.26
N SER A 139 -11.71 -21.71 0.84
CA SER A 139 -12.24 -21.75 2.21
C SER A 139 -11.76 -20.58 3.09
N LYS A 140 -11.22 -19.54 2.49
CA LYS A 140 -10.75 -18.33 3.18
C LYS A 140 -11.00 -17.08 2.35
N THR A 141 -11.10 -15.95 3.03
CA THR A 141 -11.07 -14.60 2.44
C THR A 141 -9.69 -13.98 2.74
N ALA A 142 -9.18 -13.15 1.87
CA ALA A 142 -7.95 -12.41 2.11
C ALA A 142 -8.20 -10.90 1.98
N TYR A 143 -7.62 -10.13 2.89
CA TYR A 143 -7.60 -8.68 2.85
C TYR A 143 -6.14 -8.21 2.85
N GLU A 144 -5.79 -7.34 1.93
CA GLU A 144 -4.49 -6.69 1.89
C GLU A 144 -4.60 -5.33 2.57
N MET A 145 -3.88 -5.18 3.69
CA MET A 145 -3.83 -3.95 4.46
C MET A 145 -2.56 -3.19 4.14
N PHE A 146 -2.68 -1.89 3.98
CA PHE A 146 -1.56 -0.97 3.73
C PHE A 146 -1.30 -0.08 4.95
N SER A 147 -0.20 0.69 4.95
CA SER A 147 -0.05 1.84 5.83
C SER A 147 -1.21 2.82 5.59
N MET A 148 -1.48 3.71 6.54
CA MET A 148 -2.59 4.67 6.43
C MET A 148 -2.44 5.47 5.14
N ASP A 149 -3.53 5.61 4.39
CA ASP A 149 -3.58 6.50 3.23
C ASP A 149 -3.89 7.95 3.65
N PHE A 150 -3.94 8.85 2.68
CA PHE A 150 -4.16 10.26 3.00
C PHE A 150 -5.54 10.51 3.61
N GLU A 151 -6.57 9.75 3.26
CA GLU A 151 -7.90 9.82 3.86
C GLU A 151 -7.86 9.40 5.34
N GLU A 152 -7.24 8.26 5.65
CA GLU A 152 -7.05 7.78 7.02
C GLU A 152 -6.20 8.75 7.86
N PHE A 153 -5.22 9.41 7.24
CA PHE A 153 -4.46 10.49 7.88
C PHE A 153 -5.35 11.70 8.20
N LEU A 154 -6.25 12.10 7.28
CA LEU A 154 -7.22 13.18 7.55
C LEU A 154 -8.14 12.82 8.71
N TRP A 155 -8.65 11.58 8.79
CA TRP A 155 -9.41 11.10 9.95
C TRP A 155 -8.59 11.19 11.25
N ALA A 156 -7.33 10.77 11.22
CA ALA A 156 -6.44 10.85 12.37
C ALA A 156 -6.18 12.31 12.83
N LYS A 157 -6.25 13.27 11.90
CA LYS A 157 -6.18 14.71 12.15
C LYS A 157 -7.52 15.32 12.61
N GLY A 158 -8.59 14.52 12.69
CA GLY A 158 -9.92 14.94 13.16
C GLY A 158 -10.85 15.48 12.08
N TYR A 159 -10.53 15.29 10.79
CA TYR A 159 -11.44 15.63 9.70
C TYR A 159 -12.52 14.56 9.56
N GLU A 160 -13.77 15.00 9.44
CA GLU A 160 -14.93 14.12 9.23
C GLU A 160 -15.13 13.80 7.75
N ASP A 161 -15.89 12.73 7.49
CA ASP A 161 -16.17 12.26 6.12
C ASP A 161 -16.84 13.33 5.25
N THR A 162 -17.62 14.24 5.83
CA THR A 162 -18.25 15.38 5.14
C THR A 162 -17.20 16.32 4.52
N ALA A 163 -16.17 16.68 5.29
CA ALA A 163 -15.08 17.54 4.81
C ALA A 163 -14.23 16.83 3.75
N ILE A 164 -14.02 15.52 3.91
CA ILE A 164 -13.23 14.71 2.98
C ILE A 164 -14.00 14.51 1.67
N ASN A 165 -15.30 14.21 1.74
CA ASN A 165 -16.14 14.04 0.56
C ASN A 165 -16.28 15.33 -0.25
N SER A 166 -16.18 16.52 0.38
CA SER A 166 -16.18 17.78 -0.37
C SER A 166 -15.04 17.86 -1.39
N ILE A 167 -13.90 17.20 -1.14
CA ILE A 167 -12.79 17.11 -2.10
C ILE A 167 -13.26 16.41 -3.40
N LEU A 168 -13.98 15.29 -3.26
CA LEU A 168 -14.54 14.56 -4.39
C LEU A 168 -15.60 15.39 -5.13
N GLU A 169 -16.43 16.14 -4.40
CA GLU A 169 -17.46 17.02 -4.97
C GLU A 169 -16.82 18.11 -5.83
N HIS A 170 -15.74 18.75 -5.39
CA HIS A 170 -14.97 19.70 -6.18
C HIS A 170 -14.45 19.07 -7.48
N MET A 171 -13.92 17.82 -7.40
CA MET A 171 -13.44 17.10 -8.58
C MET A 171 -14.57 16.80 -9.58
N ILE A 172 -15.72 16.32 -9.12
CA ILE A 172 -16.87 15.94 -9.96
C ILE A 172 -17.50 17.17 -10.60
N SER A 173 -17.73 18.23 -9.82
CA SER A 173 -18.36 19.46 -10.30
C SER A 173 -17.41 20.36 -11.08
N LEU A 174 -16.12 20.02 -11.11
CA LEU A 174 -15.04 20.84 -11.68
C LEU A 174 -15.00 22.26 -11.10
N THR A 175 -15.41 22.40 -9.84
CA THR A 175 -15.41 23.68 -9.14
C THR A 175 -14.06 23.86 -8.43
N PRO A 176 -13.33 24.97 -8.67
CA PRO A 176 -12.10 25.24 -7.99
C PRO A 176 -12.27 25.33 -6.46
N PHE A 177 -11.31 24.82 -5.72
CA PHE A 177 -11.17 25.05 -4.28
C PHE A 177 -10.94 26.54 -3.99
N SER A 178 -11.44 27.05 -2.88
CA SER A 178 -11.07 28.37 -2.36
C SER A 178 -9.59 28.43 -1.96
N GLU A 179 -9.04 29.62 -1.82
CA GLU A 179 -7.64 29.80 -1.39
C GLU A 179 -7.37 29.18 -0.02
N THR A 180 -8.35 29.25 0.90
CA THR A 180 -8.26 28.65 2.24
C THR A 180 -8.22 27.13 2.15
N GLU A 181 -9.07 26.51 1.36
CA GLU A 181 -9.09 25.05 1.19
C GLU A 181 -7.80 24.54 0.56
N VAL A 182 -7.32 25.22 -0.51
CA VAL A 182 -6.02 24.89 -1.12
C VAL A 182 -4.89 24.98 -0.11
N SER A 183 -4.85 26.05 0.68
CA SER A 183 -3.80 26.26 1.69
C SER A 183 -3.80 25.15 2.74
N VAL A 184 -4.98 24.82 3.28
CA VAL A 184 -5.15 23.81 4.34
C VAL A 184 -4.80 22.42 3.80
N TYR A 185 -5.44 21.99 2.71
CA TYR A 185 -5.21 20.64 2.17
C TYR A 185 -3.78 20.45 1.64
N LYS A 186 -3.17 21.49 1.09
CA LYS A 186 -1.76 21.46 0.67
C LYS A 186 -0.82 21.31 1.87
N SER A 187 -1.08 22.01 2.97
CA SER A 187 -0.30 21.85 4.21
C SER A 187 -0.40 20.43 4.76
N LEU A 188 -1.62 19.87 4.85
CA LEU A 188 -1.86 18.49 5.29
C LEU A 188 -1.21 17.46 4.36
N PHE A 189 -1.25 17.71 3.06
CA PHE A 189 -0.58 16.88 2.08
C PHE A 189 0.95 16.86 2.27
N LEU A 190 1.57 18.02 2.51
CA LEU A 190 3.01 18.12 2.77
C LEU A 190 3.36 17.41 4.08
N ASP A 191 2.56 17.58 5.14
CA ASP A 191 2.73 16.84 6.39
C ASP A 191 2.69 15.32 6.15
N TYR A 192 1.70 14.86 5.39
CA TYR A 192 1.60 13.43 5.04
C TYR A 192 2.79 12.94 4.20
N CYS A 193 3.25 13.70 3.23
CA CYS A 193 4.42 13.33 2.42
C CYS A 193 5.67 13.12 3.30
N VAL A 194 5.82 13.90 4.38
CA VAL A 194 6.93 13.76 5.32
C VAL A 194 6.71 12.60 6.30
N LEU A 195 5.53 12.49 6.87
CA LEU A 195 5.21 11.48 7.90
C LEU A 195 4.96 10.11 7.29
N GLY A 196 4.39 10.05 6.09
CA GLY A 196 3.84 8.83 5.53
C GLY A 196 2.62 8.32 6.28
N GLY A 197 2.28 7.06 6.05
CA GLY A 197 1.11 6.39 6.61
C GLY A 197 1.41 5.39 7.72
N MET A 198 2.62 5.29 8.24
CA MET A 198 2.93 4.37 9.34
C MET A 198 2.23 4.82 10.64
N PRO A 199 1.35 3.99 11.25
CA PRO A 199 0.51 4.43 12.38
C PRO A 199 1.29 4.99 13.56
N ASP A 200 2.43 4.37 13.91
CA ASP A 200 3.23 4.83 15.05
C ASP A 200 3.94 6.16 14.76
N VAL A 201 4.30 6.44 13.51
CA VAL A 201 4.82 7.74 13.07
C VAL A 201 3.75 8.82 13.22
N ILE A 202 2.54 8.58 12.72
CA ILE A 202 1.41 9.50 12.83
C ILE A 202 1.02 9.72 14.31
N LYS A 203 1.00 8.64 15.11
CA LYS A 203 0.72 8.69 16.55
C LYS A 203 1.74 9.54 17.32
N GLY A 204 3.02 9.41 16.97
CA GLY A 204 4.09 10.25 17.52
C GLY A 204 3.85 11.73 17.23
N TYR A 205 3.55 12.06 15.98
CA TYR A 205 3.25 13.42 15.55
C TYR A 205 2.01 14.03 16.23
N ILE A 206 0.91 13.28 16.30
CA ILE A 206 -0.33 13.77 16.93
C ILE A 206 -0.14 14.01 18.44
N LYS A 207 0.67 13.16 19.11
CA LYS A 207 0.95 13.32 20.55
C LYS A 207 1.82 14.54 20.87
N THR A 208 2.82 14.81 20.05
CA THR A 208 3.87 15.80 20.36
C THR A 208 3.69 17.12 19.62
N GLY A 209 2.96 17.11 18.50
CA GLY A 209 2.87 18.26 17.59
C GLY A 209 4.18 18.55 16.85
N THR A 210 5.20 17.68 16.97
CA THR A 210 6.53 17.87 16.37
C THR A 210 6.91 16.70 15.47
N PHE A 211 7.73 16.98 14.46
CA PHE A 211 8.15 15.93 13.52
C PHE A 211 9.33 15.09 14.05
N SER A 212 10.19 15.64 14.93
CA SER A 212 11.46 15.01 15.31
C SER A 212 11.30 13.57 15.80
N GLN A 213 10.43 13.32 16.80
CA GLN A 213 10.17 11.98 17.30
C GLN A 213 9.59 11.06 16.21
N SER A 214 8.74 11.58 15.36
CA SER A 214 8.13 10.81 14.28
C SER A 214 9.15 10.39 13.23
N LEU A 215 10.12 11.24 12.94
CA LEU A 215 11.20 10.96 12.00
C LEU A 215 12.19 9.90 12.56
N GLU A 216 12.44 9.90 13.87
CA GLU A 216 13.21 8.85 14.55
C GLU A 216 12.51 7.48 14.41
N ILE A 217 11.19 7.42 14.69
CA ILE A 217 10.39 6.20 14.53
C ILE A 217 10.44 5.70 13.08
N GLN A 218 10.28 6.60 12.12
CA GLN A 218 10.30 6.30 10.69
C GLN A 218 11.67 5.74 10.24
N GLY A 219 12.76 6.34 10.73
CA GLY A 219 14.11 5.83 10.51
C GLY A 219 14.29 4.41 11.05
N GLN A 220 13.76 4.13 12.27
CA GLN A 220 13.80 2.80 12.85
C GLN A 220 13.00 1.78 12.04
N ILE A 221 11.80 2.11 11.59
CA ILE A 221 10.99 1.23 10.73
C ILE A 221 11.76 0.82 9.46
N ARG A 222 12.47 1.76 8.84
CA ARG A 222 13.29 1.48 7.66
C ARG A 222 14.43 0.51 7.96
N LEU A 223 15.08 0.66 9.12
CA LEU A 223 16.13 -0.27 9.55
C LEU A 223 15.55 -1.67 9.84
N ASP A 224 14.40 -1.74 10.51
CA ASP A 224 13.70 -3.00 10.78
C ASP A 224 13.35 -3.74 9.49
N TYR A 225 12.96 -3.05 8.42
CA TYR A 225 12.71 -3.67 7.11
C TYR A 225 13.99 -4.25 6.50
N GLU A 226 15.13 -3.58 6.65
CA GLU A 226 16.42 -4.14 6.21
C GLU A 226 16.84 -5.38 7.03
N GLU A 227 16.53 -5.42 8.33
CA GLU A 227 16.75 -6.58 9.17
C GLU A 227 15.84 -7.75 8.78
N ASP A 228 14.60 -7.48 8.42
CA ASP A 228 13.68 -8.48 7.88
C ASP A 228 14.19 -9.14 6.60
N VAL A 229 14.82 -8.37 5.70
CA VAL A 229 15.50 -8.93 4.52
C VAL A 229 16.53 -9.98 4.96
N ARG A 230 17.32 -9.68 5.99
CA ARG A 230 18.34 -10.62 6.49
C ARG A 230 17.73 -11.87 7.12
N LYS A 231 16.54 -11.75 7.71
CA LYS A 231 15.86 -12.87 8.38
C LYS A 231 15.11 -13.77 7.39
N TYR A 232 14.41 -13.20 6.42
CA TYR A 232 13.42 -13.94 5.62
C TYR A 232 13.81 -14.21 4.16
N ALA A 233 14.85 -13.59 3.64
CA ALA A 233 15.31 -13.80 2.27
C ALA A 233 16.20 -15.07 2.16
N GLU A 234 15.65 -16.21 2.57
CA GLU A 234 16.35 -17.50 2.51
C GLU A 234 16.67 -17.90 1.05
N GLY A 235 17.91 -18.30 0.79
CA GLY A 235 18.35 -18.78 -0.52
C GLY A 235 18.58 -17.69 -1.58
N LEU A 236 18.41 -16.40 -1.22
CA LEU A 236 18.71 -15.25 -2.06
C LEU A 236 19.90 -14.47 -1.53
N ASP A 237 20.50 -13.66 -2.41
CA ASP A 237 21.58 -12.75 -2.03
C ASP A 237 21.00 -11.53 -1.29
N GLN A 238 21.01 -11.59 0.03
CA GLN A 238 20.49 -10.55 0.90
C GLN A 238 21.16 -9.18 0.66
N ALA A 239 22.46 -9.16 0.37
CA ALA A 239 23.18 -7.94 0.07
C ALA A 239 22.66 -7.29 -1.22
N LYS A 240 22.32 -8.08 -2.25
CA LYS A 240 21.70 -7.57 -3.48
C LYS A 240 20.30 -7.04 -3.24
N ILE A 241 19.47 -7.72 -2.42
CA ILE A 241 18.13 -7.24 -2.07
C ILE A 241 18.21 -5.87 -1.40
N ILE A 242 19.07 -5.74 -0.39
CA ILE A 242 19.29 -4.47 0.33
C ILE A 242 19.82 -3.39 -0.62
N SER A 243 20.73 -3.74 -1.54
CA SER A 243 21.27 -2.80 -2.53
C SER A 243 20.20 -2.30 -3.51
N VAL A 244 19.28 -3.16 -3.94
CA VAL A 244 18.11 -2.77 -4.74
C VAL A 244 17.26 -1.77 -3.94
N TYR A 245 16.85 -2.14 -2.73
CA TYR A 245 16.00 -1.31 -1.87
C TYR A 245 16.58 0.08 -1.63
N ARG A 246 17.86 0.15 -1.24
CA ARG A 246 18.57 1.41 -1.00
C ARG A 246 18.82 2.25 -2.25
N SER A 247 18.79 1.66 -3.45
CA SER A 247 19.01 2.40 -4.71
C SER A 247 17.78 3.17 -5.19
N ILE A 248 16.58 2.83 -4.72
CA ILE A 248 15.31 3.37 -5.21
C ILE A 248 15.25 4.90 -5.15
N PRO A 249 15.63 5.61 -4.06
CA PRO A 249 15.60 7.07 -4.01
C PRO A 249 16.44 7.72 -5.12
N ALA A 250 17.64 7.20 -5.35
CA ALA A 250 18.54 7.69 -6.40
C ALA A 250 18.04 7.37 -7.81
N GLN A 251 17.27 6.28 -7.98
CA GLN A 251 16.66 5.92 -9.25
C GLN A 251 15.51 6.87 -9.59
N LEU A 252 14.64 7.15 -8.62
CA LEU A 252 13.49 8.04 -8.77
C LEU A 252 13.87 9.50 -8.98
N ALA A 253 15.03 9.95 -8.47
CA ALA A 253 15.55 11.29 -8.65
C ALA A 253 16.12 11.59 -10.05
N LYS A 254 16.11 10.61 -10.98
CA LYS A 254 16.58 10.82 -12.35
C LYS A 254 15.44 11.23 -13.28
N GLU A 255 15.78 11.89 -14.39
CA GLU A 255 14.83 12.15 -15.47
C GLU A 255 14.24 10.85 -16.02
N ASN A 256 15.09 9.83 -16.25
CA ASN A 256 14.65 8.49 -16.62
C ASN A 256 14.55 7.62 -15.37
N LYS A 257 13.34 7.51 -14.83
CA LYS A 257 13.02 6.75 -13.62
C LYS A 257 12.89 5.24 -13.83
N LYS A 258 13.06 4.74 -15.07
CA LYS A 258 13.19 3.32 -15.34
C LYS A 258 14.30 2.73 -14.46
N PHE A 259 14.01 1.61 -13.79
CA PHE A 259 14.98 0.95 -12.92
C PHE A 259 16.22 0.49 -13.71
N GLN A 260 17.41 0.85 -13.24
CA GLN A 260 18.69 0.60 -13.90
C GLN A 260 19.65 -0.13 -12.95
N PHE A 261 19.96 -1.38 -13.28
CA PHE A 261 20.89 -2.19 -12.49
C PHE A 261 22.31 -1.60 -12.41
N SER A 262 22.74 -0.88 -13.45
CA SER A 262 24.05 -0.21 -13.49
C SER A 262 24.23 0.89 -12.42
N ILE A 263 23.15 1.33 -11.77
CA ILE A 263 23.21 2.27 -10.64
C ILE A 263 23.63 1.54 -9.36
N ILE A 264 23.25 0.26 -9.24
CA ILE A 264 23.65 -0.59 -8.11
C ILE A 264 25.10 -1.02 -8.28
N ASP A 265 25.43 -1.60 -9.43
CA ASP A 265 26.77 -2.02 -9.81
C ASP A 265 26.92 -1.91 -11.35
N LYS A 266 28.02 -1.32 -11.81
CA LYS A 266 28.32 -1.17 -13.25
C LYS A 266 28.33 -2.49 -14.01
N LYS A 267 28.61 -3.61 -13.33
CA LYS A 267 28.63 -4.96 -13.89
C LYS A 267 27.34 -5.75 -13.66
N ALA A 268 26.36 -5.17 -12.97
CA ALA A 268 25.10 -5.83 -12.63
C ALA A 268 24.33 -6.27 -13.88
N ARG A 269 23.85 -7.52 -13.86
CA ARG A 269 23.00 -8.07 -14.90
C ARG A 269 21.60 -8.31 -14.35
N SER A 270 20.57 -7.98 -15.12
CA SER A 270 19.15 -8.12 -14.74
C SER A 270 18.86 -9.50 -14.12
N ARG A 271 19.28 -10.58 -14.77
CA ARG A 271 19.04 -11.96 -14.31
C ARG A 271 19.51 -12.27 -12.87
N GLU A 272 20.47 -11.50 -12.36
CA GLU A 272 21.03 -11.71 -11.02
C GLU A 272 20.22 -11.02 -9.93
N TYR A 273 19.33 -10.10 -10.31
CA TYR A 273 18.54 -9.27 -9.41
C TYR A 273 17.04 -9.51 -9.52
N THR A 274 16.56 -10.24 -10.55
CA THR A 274 15.12 -10.45 -10.77
C THR A 274 14.46 -11.06 -9.54
N GLY A 275 14.98 -12.16 -8.99
CA GLY A 275 14.44 -12.77 -7.79
C GLY A 275 14.54 -11.88 -6.54
N CYS A 276 15.51 -10.95 -6.50
CA CYS A 276 15.63 -9.99 -5.41
C CYS A 276 14.51 -8.94 -5.46
N ILE A 277 14.16 -8.49 -6.66
CA ILE A 277 13.07 -7.51 -6.87
C ILE A 277 11.71 -8.17 -6.61
N GLU A 278 11.47 -9.36 -7.17
CA GLU A 278 10.26 -10.15 -6.92
C GLU A 278 10.05 -10.35 -5.41
N TRP A 279 11.13 -10.70 -4.68
CA TRP A 279 11.06 -10.84 -3.23
C TRP A 279 10.64 -9.55 -2.53
N LEU A 280 11.19 -8.38 -2.91
CA LEU A 280 10.82 -7.09 -2.32
C LEU A 280 9.37 -6.72 -2.60
N ILE A 281 8.86 -7.04 -3.80
CA ILE A 281 7.45 -6.82 -4.18
C ILE A 281 6.53 -7.75 -3.37
N ASP A 282 6.85 -9.05 -3.32
CA ASP A 282 6.10 -10.04 -2.55
C ASP A 282 6.10 -9.74 -1.05
N ALA A 283 7.18 -9.13 -0.56
CA ALA A 283 7.32 -8.64 0.81
C ALA A 283 6.45 -7.41 1.12
N GLY A 284 5.93 -6.73 0.10
CA GLY A 284 5.16 -5.50 0.23
C GLY A 284 5.98 -4.29 0.68
N VAL A 285 7.32 -4.33 0.50
CA VAL A 285 8.24 -3.22 0.84
C VAL A 285 8.64 -2.39 -0.37
N VAL A 286 8.27 -2.85 -1.57
CA VAL A 286 8.45 -2.14 -2.84
C VAL A 286 7.22 -2.36 -3.71
N THR A 287 6.86 -1.34 -4.48
CA THR A 287 5.78 -1.39 -5.46
C THR A 287 6.35 -1.25 -6.87
N GLU A 288 5.93 -2.11 -7.78
CA GLU A 288 6.33 -2.09 -9.18
C GLU A 288 5.34 -1.34 -10.05
N CYS A 289 5.85 -0.46 -10.92
CA CYS A 289 5.10 0.18 -11.99
C CYS A 289 5.60 -0.32 -13.34
N ASN A 290 4.75 -1.01 -14.07
CA ASN A 290 5.10 -1.70 -15.30
C ASN A 290 5.07 -0.78 -16.52
N CYS A 291 6.06 -0.87 -17.40
CA CYS A 291 6.05 -0.16 -18.67
C CYS A 291 5.07 -0.83 -19.65
N LEU A 292 4.31 -0.01 -20.37
CA LEU A 292 3.49 -0.50 -21.48
C LEU A 292 4.33 -0.53 -22.78
N ASN A 293 4.19 -1.59 -23.56
CA ASN A 293 4.70 -1.62 -24.92
C ASN A 293 3.94 -0.63 -25.82
N TYR A 294 2.64 -0.57 -25.58
CA TYR A 294 1.71 0.34 -26.27
C TYR A 294 0.56 0.69 -25.31
N PRO A 295 0.16 1.98 -25.22
CA PRO A 295 -0.90 2.40 -24.32
C PRO A 295 -2.30 2.13 -24.94
N GLU A 296 -2.76 0.90 -24.76
CA GLU A 296 -4.09 0.43 -25.16
C GLU A 296 -4.67 -0.55 -24.13
N LEU A 297 -5.96 -0.82 -24.20
CA LEU A 297 -6.63 -1.82 -23.38
C LEU A 297 -6.55 -3.21 -24.02
N PRO A 298 -6.37 -4.30 -23.22
CA PRO A 298 -6.26 -4.32 -21.75
C PRO A 298 -4.80 -4.04 -21.29
N LEU A 299 -4.63 -3.21 -20.27
CA LEU A 299 -3.32 -2.79 -19.77
C LEU A 299 -2.36 -3.95 -19.47
N LYS A 300 -2.83 -4.97 -18.74
CA LYS A 300 -2.01 -6.15 -18.38
C LYS A 300 -1.53 -6.98 -19.57
N GLY A 301 -2.21 -6.89 -20.71
CA GLY A 301 -1.83 -7.56 -21.95
C GLY A 301 -0.71 -6.85 -22.72
N ASN A 302 -0.43 -5.59 -22.38
CA ASN A 302 0.51 -4.73 -23.11
C ASN A 302 1.79 -4.41 -22.30
N VAL A 303 2.10 -5.17 -21.26
CA VAL A 303 3.27 -4.93 -20.38
C VAL A 303 4.57 -5.34 -21.06
N ASP A 304 5.58 -4.48 -20.99
CA ASP A 304 6.98 -4.78 -21.25
C ASP A 304 7.66 -5.18 -19.94
N ASN A 305 7.76 -6.48 -19.70
CA ASN A 305 8.37 -7.04 -18.48
C ASN A 305 9.86 -6.71 -18.31
N SER A 306 10.50 -6.10 -19.31
CA SER A 306 11.91 -5.70 -19.23
C SER A 306 12.11 -4.27 -18.72
N LYS A 307 11.01 -3.52 -18.56
CA LYS A 307 11.04 -2.11 -18.18
C LYS A 307 10.02 -1.84 -17.05
N TYR A 308 10.49 -1.35 -15.93
CA TYR A 308 9.64 -0.99 -14.80
C TYR A 308 10.27 0.14 -13.99
N LYS A 309 9.45 0.81 -13.17
CA LYS A 309 9.86 1.72 -12.11
C LYS A 309 9.57 1.06 -10.77
N LEU A 310 10.34 1.37 -9.73
CA LEU A 310 10.11 0.89 -8.37
C LEU A 310 9.83 2.07 -7.44
N TYR A 311 8.77 1.95 -6.65
CA TYR A 311 8.34 2.95 -5.66
C TYR A 311 8.34 2.35 -4.25
N TYR A 312 8.49 3.22 -3.26
CA TYR A 312 8.18 2.84 -1.89
C TYR A 312 6.66 2.79 -1.69
N PRO A 313 6.13 1.79 -0.94
CA PRO A 313 4.69 1.70 -0.65
C PRO A 313 4.21 2.76 0.34
N ASP A 314 5.14 3.56 0.88
CA ASP A 314 4.90 4.63 1.83
C ASP A 314 5.88 5.77 1.56
N THR A 315 5.37 6.97 1.26
CA THR A 315 6.19 8.13 0.88
C THR A 315 7.04 8.63 2.05
N GLY A 316 6.57 8.46 3.29
CA GLY A 316 7.37 8.79 4.46
C GLY A 316 8.62 7.93 4.59
N LEU A 317 8.55 6.64 4.24
CA LEU A 317 9.72 5.78 4.20
C LEU A 317 10.70 6.16 3.08
N LEU A 318 10.21 6.65 1.95
CA LEU A 318 11.07 7.19 0.90
C LEU A 318 11.83 8.42 1.38
N ILE A 319 11.14 9.38 2.03
CA ILE A 319 11.79 10.59 2.52
C ILE A 319 12.77 10.30 3.66
N SER A 320 12.49 9.30 4.51
CA SER A 320 13.41 8.89 5.56
C SER A 320 14.71 8.27 5.03
N ALA A 321 14.75 7.89 3.77
CA ALA A 321 15.94 7.40 3.09
C ALA A 321 16.81 8.53 2.50
N LEU A 322 16.36 9.80 2.58
CA LEU A 322 17.10 11.00 2.21
C LEU A 322 17.78 11.61 3.44
N ASP A 323 18.51 12.69 3.21
CA ASP A 323 19.17 13.45 4.29
C ASP A 323 18.12 14.10 5.23
N GLU A 324 18.49 14.33 6.48
CA GLU A 324 17.58 14.94 7.48
C GLU A 324 17.12 16.33 7.02
N GLU A 325 18.00 17.12 6.38
CA GLU A 325 17.69 18.43 5.82
C GLU A 325 16.63 18.38 4.71
N ALA A 326 16.58 17.29 3.93
CA ALA A 326 15.60 17.13 2.85
C ALA A 326 14.16 17.06 3.40
N GLN A 327 13.96 16.51 4.59
CA GLN A 327 12.66 16.46 5.27
C GLN A 327 12.20 17.87 5.67
N GLU A 328 13.10 18.69 6.23
CA GLU A 328 12.83 20.08 6.58
C GLU A 328 12.53 20.92 5.32
N ASP A 329 13.34 20.75 4.28
CA ASP A 329 13.19 21.45 3.02
C ASP A 329 11.85 21.14 2.33
N LEU A 330 11.36 19.90 2.43
CA LEU A 330 10.03 19.53 1.92
C LEU A 330 8.93 20.24 2.71
N ARG A 331 9.02 20.27 4.05
CA ARG A 331 8.03 20.92 4.92
C ARG A 331 7.87 22.40 4.63
N VAL A 332 8.96 23.11 4.44
CA VAL A 332 8.94 24.55 4.09
C VAL A 332 8.72 24.77 2.59
N ASN A 333 8.36 23.71 1.85
CA ASN A 333 8.09 23.73 0.41
C ASN A 333 9.25 24.34 -0.42
N LYS A 334 10.48 24.16 0.05
CA LYS A 334 11.65 24.55 -0.73
C LYS A 334 11.74 23.74 -2.03
N ASN A 335 12.47 24.27 -2.99
CA ASN A 335 12.74 23.54 -4.22
C ASN A 335 13.81 22.47 -3.98
N LEU A 336 13.38 21.21 -3.84
CA LEU A 336 14.26 20.04 -3.76
C LEU A 336 14.71 19.54 -5.15
N GLY A 337 14.52 20.34 -6.21
CA GLY A 337 14.87 19.98 -7.57
C GLY A 337 14.13 18.70 -8.03
N VAL A 338 14.90 17.75 -8.56
CA VAL A 338 14.39 16.47 -9.09
C VAL A 338 13.80 15.58 -8.00
N TYR A 339 14.25 15.67 -6.75
CA TYR A 339 13.73 14.89 -5.63
C TYR A 339 12.27 15.22 -5.29
N LYS A 340 11.87 16.48 -5.41
CA LYS A 340 10.48 16.90 -5.19
C LYS A 340 9.53 16.22 -6.17
N GLY A 341 9.91 16.13 -7.44
CA GLY A 341 9.15 15.40 -8.46
C GLY A 341 9.09 13.90 -8.16
N ALA A 342 10.19 13.31 -7.67
CA ALA A 342 10.25 11.91 -7.27
C ALA A 342 9.31 11.59 -6.10
N LEU A 343 9.27 12.45 -5.07
CA LEU A 343 8.40 12.30 -3.90
C LEU A 343 6.92 12.37 -4.28
N TYR A 344 6.55 13.34 -5.12
CA TYR A 344 5.16 13.49 -5.54
C TYR A 344 4.69 12.37 -6.47
N GLU A 345 5.56 11.87 -7.36
CA GLU A 345 5.26 10.70 -8.17
C GLU A 345 5.12 9.43 -7.31
N ASN A 346 5.98 9.26 -6.29
CA ASN A 346 5.85 8.17 -5.32
C ASN A 346 4.55 8.26 -4.53
N PHE A 347 4.15 9.46 -4.07
CA PHE A 347 2.86 9.66 -3.40
C PHE A 347 1.68 9.26 -4.30
N VAL A 348 1.70 9.65 -5.57
CA VAL A 348 0.63 9.27 -6.51
C VAL A 348 0.62 7.76 -6.74
N ALA A 349 1.79 7.12 -6.90
CA ALA A 349 1.90 5.67 -7.00
C ALA A 349 1.33 4.97 -5.76
N GLU A 350 1.72 5.41 -4.57
CA GLU A 350 1.20 4.95 -3.28
C GLU A 350 -0.33 5.09 -3.21
N ALA A 351 -0.85 6.29 -3.53
CA ALA A 351 -2.28 6.57 -3.50
C ALA A 351 -3.07 5.66 -4.46
N PHE A 352 -2.53 5.37 -5.64
CA PHE A 352 -3.17 4.48 -6.60
C PHE A 352 -3.22 3.03 -6.11
N VAL A 353 -2.11 2.52 -5.58
CA VAL A 353 -2.05 1.16 -5.03
C VAL A 353 -3.02 0.99 -3.87
N LYS A 354 -3.06 1.93 -2.93
CA LYS A 354 -3.97 1.89 -1.77
C LYS A 354 -5.45 1.96 -2.16
N GLN A 355 -5.77 2.49 -3.35
CA GLN A 355 -7.10 2.43 -3.97
C GLN A 355 -7.34 1.15 -4.78
N GLY A 356 -6.35 0.28 -4.93
CA GLY A 356 -6.43 -0.94 -5.74
C GLY A 356 -6.35 -0.69 -7.23
N LEU A 357 -5.74 0.43 -7.66
CA LEU A 357 -5.38 0.70 -9.04
C LEU A 357 -4.03 0.05 -9.36
N GLY A 358 -3.91 -0.56 -10.54
CA GLY A 358 -2.62 -1.05 -11.02
C GLY A 358 -1.74 0.10 -11.50
N LEU A 359 -0.42 -0.06 -11.36
CA LEU A 359 0.54 0.94 -11.82
C LEU A 359 1.09 0.56 -13.19
N PHE A 360 0.88 1.45 -14.16
CA PHE A 360 1.39 1.33 -15.52
C PHE A 360 1.89 2.69 -15.99
N TYR A 361 3.02 2.72 -16.69
CA TYR A 361 3.56 3.92 -17.32
C TYR A 361 3.87 3.63 -18.79
N TYR A 362 4.09 4.66 -19.58
CA TYR A 362 4.50 4.49 -20.96
C TYR A 362 5.68 5.40 -21.29
N LYS A 363 6.65 4.84 -21.97
CA LYS A 363 7.74 5.61 -22.57
C LYS A 363 8.02 5.06 -23.95
N LYS A 364 7.81 5.93 -24.96
CA LYS A 364 8.10 5.60 -26.36
C LYS A 364 9.60 5.63 -26.59
N ASP A 365 10.15 4.53 -27.12
CA ASP A 365 11.57 4.45 -27.46
C ASP A 365 11.96 5.52 -28.49
N ASN A 366 13.14 6.12 -28.32
CA ASN A 366 13.68 7.19 -29.17
C ASN A 366 12.76 8.43 -29.30
N SER A 367 12.00 8.74 -28.26
CA SER A 367 11.05 9.86 -28.21
C SER A 367 11.05 10.51 -26.84
N THR A 368 10.57 11.76 -26.78
CA THR A 368 10.28 12.47 -25.53
C THR A 368 8.89 12.15 -24.97
N LEU A 369 8.10 11.31 -25.67
CA LEU A 369 6.77 10.91 -25.24
C LEU A 369 6.90 9.94 -24.06
N GLU A 370 6.58 10.41 -22.88
CA GLU A 370 6.52 9.67 -21.63
C GLU A 370 5.34 10.14 -20.81
N GLU A 371 4.63 9.20 -20.17
CA GLU A 371 3.55 9.46 -19.22
C GLU A 371 3.78 8.66 -17.95
N ASP A 372 3.56 9.31 -16.82
CA ASP A 372 3.90 8.77 -15.50
C ASP A 372 3.02 7.60 -15.12
N PHE A 373 1.68 7.70 -15.35
CA PHE A 373 0.75 6.63 -15.04
C PHE A 373 -0.37 6.51 -16.07
N PHE A 374 -1.01 5.34 -16.08
CA PHE A 374 -2.23 5.05 -16.82
C PHE A 374 -3.25 4.37 -15.93
N VAL A 375 -4.47 4.85 -15.96
CA VAL A 375 -5.61 4.24 -15.27
C VAL A 375 -6.75 3.97 -16.26
N ARG A 376 -7.57 2.99 -15.92
CA ARG A 376 -8.74 2.65 -16.75
C ARG A 376 -10.02 3.19 -16.12
N SER A 377 -10.86 3.86 -16.91
CA SER A 377 -12.24 4.14 -16.56
C SER A 377 -13.15 3.54 -17.64
N LYS A 378 -13.99 2.56 -17.24
CA LYS A 378 -14.89 1.84 -18.17
C LYS A 378 -14.12 1.34 -19.43
N ASN A 379 -14.35 1.97 -20.58
CA ASN A 379 -13.75 1.63 -21.87
C ASN A 379 -12.68 2.64 -22.32
N GLU A 380 -12.27 3.54 -21.43
CA GLU A 380 -11.29 4.56 -21.72
C GLU A 380 -10.00 4.33 -20.93
N LEU A 381 -8.88 4.58 -21.59
CA LEU A 381 -7.55 4.61 -21.00
C LEU A 381 -7.17 6.06 -20.74
N ILE A 382 -6.93 6.40 -19.48
CA ILE A 382 -6.66 7.76 -19.05
C ILE A 382 -5.20 7.86 -18.61
N PRO A 383 -4.34 8.56 -19.38
CA PRO A 383 -3.00 8.93 -18.95
C PRO A 383 -3.07 9.94 -17.81
N VAL A 384 -2.18 9.76 -16.82
CA VAL A 384 -2.07 10.64 -15.65
C VAL A 384 -0.65 11.15 -15.56
N GLU A 385 -0.49 12.47 -15.70
CA GLU A 385 0.77 13.17 -15.60
C GLU A 385 0.93 13.79 -14.21
N VAL A 386 2.10 13.60 -13.59
CA VAL A 386 2.45 14.17 -12.27
C VAL A 386 3.46 15.29 -12.47
N LYS A 387 3.04 16.54 -12.26
CA LYS A 387 3.90 17.71 -12.55
C LYS A 387 3.98 18.69 -11.40
N SER A 388 5.20 19.07 -11.06
CA SER A 388 5.48 20.12 -10.08
C SER A 388 5.28 21.56 -10.58
N ASN A 389 5.20 21.76 -11.90
CA ASN A 389 5.14 23.10 -12.53
C ASN A 389 3.93 23.24 -13.47
N LYS A 390 3.56 24.52 -13.76
CA LYS A 390 2.48 24.86 -14.71
C LYS A 390 2.82 24.63 -16.20
N ASP A 391 3.92 23.94 -16.50
CA ASP A 391 4.37 23.72 -17.88
C ASP A 391 3.36 22.94 -18.73
N SER A 392 3.50 23.11 -20.05
CA SER A 392 2.62 22.48 -21.04
C SER A 392 2.73 20.93 -20.99
N SER A 393 1.59 20.23 -20.92
CA SER A 393 1.49 18.77 -20.99
C SER A 393 1.61 18.31 -22.43
N LYS A 394 2.81 18.35 -23.01
CA LYS A 394 3.06 17.98 -24.41
C LYS A 394 2.74 16.52 -24.68
N SER A 395 3.14 15.62 -23.79
CA SER A 395 2.88 14.19 -23.90
C SER A 395 1.40 13.87 -23.82
N LEU A 396 0.68 14.36 -22.79
CA LEU A 396 -0.78 14.21 -22.70
C LEU A 396 -1.49 14.71 -23.96
N THR A 397 -1.14 15.92 -24.42
CA THR A 397 -1.74 16.50 -25.62
C THR A 397 -1.47 15.66 -26.88
N ALA A 398 -0.25 15.10 -26.99
CA ALA A 398 0.11 14.25 -28.12
C ALA A 398 -0.65 12.92 -28.11
N LEU A 399 -0.86 12.32 -26.91
CA LEU A 399 -1.66 11.10 -26.77
C LEU A 399 -3.12 11.33 -27.11
N ILE A 400 -3.75 12.37 -26.55
CA ILE A 400 -5.18 12.68 -26.76
C ILE A 400 -5.50 13.04 -28.22
N LYS A 401 -4.59 13.74 -28.91
CA LYS A 401 -4.83 14.19 -30.30
C LYS A 401 -4.48 13.15 -31.36
N SER A 402 -3.88 12.03 -30.97
CA SER A 402 -3.39 11.05 -31.93
C SER A 402 -4.41 9.95 -32.17
N ASP A 403 -4.87 9.79 -33.40
CA ASP A 403 -5.76 8.70 -33.83
C ASP A 403 -5.15 7.30 -33.59
N ARG A 404 -3.84 7.23 -33.32
CA ARG A 404 -3.15 5.97 -32.98
C ARG A 404 -3.55 5.41 -31.62
N TYR A 405 -4.00 6.25 -30.69
CA TYR A 405 -4.35 5.88 -29.33
C TYR A 405 -5.86 6.01 -29.11
N ALA A 406 -6.62 5.19 -29.84
CA ALA A 406 -8.09 5.30 -29.92
C ALA A 406 -8.80 5.17 -28.55
N ASP A 407 -8.19 4.50 -27.59
CA ASP A 407 -8.72 4.34 -26.23
C ASP A 407 -8.49 5.58 -25.35
N ILE A 408 -7.69 6.57 -25.81
CA ILE A 408 -7.33 7.76 -25.05
C ILE A 408 -8.09 8.97 -25.61
N LYS A 409 -9.05 9.49 -24.85
CA LYS A 409 -9.81 10.70 -25.23
C LYS A 409 -9.56 11.86 -24.27
N HIS A 410 -9.22 11.54 -23.03
CA HIS A 410 -8.99 12.49 -21.96
C HIS A 410 -7.68 12.16 -21.24
N GLY A 411 -7.18 13.14 -20.47
CA GLY A 411 -6.03 12.96 -19.61
C GLY A 411 -6.22 13.68 -18.28
N ILE A 412 -5.48 13.24 -17.27
CA ILE A 412 -5.49 13.86 -15.94
C ILE A 412 -4.10 14.40 -15.66
N LYS A 413 -4.04 15.59 -15.05
CA LYS A 413 -2.82 16.20 -14.58
C LYS A 413 -2.93 16.47 -13.08
N LEU A 414 -2.04 15.86 -12.31
CA LEU A 414 -1.90 16.07 -10.86
C LEU A 414 -0.74 17.02 -10.60
N GLY A 415 -0.98 18.09 -9.83
CA GLY A 415 0.05 19.08 -9.63
C GLY A 415 -0.27 20.18 -8.63
N ASP A 416 0.55 21.23 -8.63
CA ASP A 416 0.33 22.44 -7.84
C ASP A 416 -0.61 23.39 -8.58
N PHE A 417 -1.82 22.87 -8.88
CA PHE A 417 -2.89 23.55 -9.61
C PHE A 417 -4.18 23.49 -8.78
N ASN A 418 -5.16 24.28 -9.18
CA ASN A 418 -6.53 24.08 -8.71
C ASN A 418 -7.31 23.16 -9.67
N VAL A 419 -8.52 22.79 -9.31
CA VAL A 419 -9.43 22.01 -10.15
C VAL A 419 -9.75 22.80 -11.44
N GLY A 420 -9.72 22.12 -12.58
CA GLY A 420 -10.05 22.71 -13.87
C GLY A 420 -10.03 21.71 -15.01
N VAL A 421 -10.50 22.15 -16.17
CA VAL A 421 -10.47 21.36 -17.40
C VAL A 421 -10.14 22.25 -18.59
N ALA A 422 -9.24 21.80 -19.46
CA ALA A 422 -8.94 22.46 -20.73
C ALA A 422 -8.42 21.44 -21.73
N ASN A 423 -8.91 21.49 -22.97
CA ASN A 423 -8.49 20.59 -24.08
C ASN A 423 -8.52 19.09 -23.71
N ASN A 424 -9.59 18.64 -23.05
CA ASN A 424 -9.78 17.27 -22.55
C ASN A 424 -8.73 16.84 -21.51
N ILE A 425 -8.03 17.79 -20.89
CA ILE A 425 -7.11 17.54 -19.78
C ILE A 425 -7.75 18.10 -18.51
N TYR A 426 -8.00 17.22 -17.54
CA TYR A 426 -8.51 17.56 -16.22
C TYR A 426 -7.34 17.80 -15.27
N THR A 427 -7.35 18.89 -14.56
CA THR A 427 -6.30 19.26 -13.61
C THR A 427 -6.81 19.17 -12.20
N PHE A 428 -6.04 18.54 -11.32
CA PHE A 428 -6.34 18.44 -9.89
C PHE A 428 -5.10 18.69 -9.04
N PRO A 429 -5.26 19.27 -7.84
CA PRO A 429 -4.20 19.30 -6.85
C PRO A 429 -3.69 17.89 -6.50
N TYR A 430 -2.43 17.76 -6.12
CA TYR A 430 -1.85 16.47 -5.71
C TYR A 430 -2.66 15.75 -4.63
N PHE A 431 -3.18 16.52 -3.65
CA PHE A 431 -3.95 15.96 -2.56
C PHE A 431 -5.29 15.30 -2.99
N CYS A 432 -5.70 15.47 -4.24
CA CYS A 432 -6.86 14.77 -4.80
C CYS A 432 -6.54 13.34 -5.27
N ALA A 433 -5.27 12.92 -5.34
CA ALA A 433 -4.88 11.63 -5.90
C ALA A 433 -5.54 10.43 -5.20
N PHE A 434 -5.79 10.52 -3.87
CA PHE A 434 -6.43 9.44 -3.10
C PHE A 434 -7.92 9.25 -3.43
N MET A 435 -8.56 10.22 -4.08
CA MET A 435 -9.96 10.16 -4.51
C MET A 435 -10.11 9.77 -5.99
N LEU A 436 -9.00 9.51 -6.70
CA LEU A 436 -9.06 9.34 -8.15
C LEU A 436 -9.93 8.15 -8.58
N LYS A 437 -9.89 7.02 -7.87
CA LYS A 437 -10.75 5.87 -8.17
C LYS A 437 -12.23 6.21 -8.01
N ALA A 438 -12.61 6.89 -6.93
CA ALA A 438 -13.98 7.32 -6.69
C ALA A 438 -14.45 8.32 -7.75
N TYR A 439 -13.58 9.23 -8.16
CA TYR A 439 -13.83 10.16 -9.26
C TYR A 439 -14.06 9.42 -10.59
N LEU A 440 -13.18 8.46 -10.94
CA LEU A 440 -13.31 7.69 -12.18
C LEU A 440 -14.56 6.81 -12.23
N GLN A 441 -15.08 6.38 -11.08
CA GLN A 441 -16.35 5.66 -11.02
C GLN A 441 -17.56 6.54 -11.34
N LYS A 442 -17.44 7.86 -11.18
CA LYS A 442 -18.45 8.87 -11.52
C LYS A 442 -18.23 9.49 -12.89
N TRP A 443 -17.16 9.10 -13.57
CA TRP A 443 -16.83 9.55 -14.92
C TRP A 443 -17.81 8.93 -15.90
N ASP A 444 -18.70 9.74 -16.49
CA ASP A 444 -19.68 9.36 -17.51
C ASP A 444 -19.25 9.80 -18.91
#